data_dfc9bfd2dfcdb2dcd4f6e85beb11d85f
#
_entry.id   dfc9bfd2dfcdb2dcd4f6e85beb11d85f
#
_cell.length_a   1.000
_cell.length_b   1.000
_cell.length_c   1.000
_cell.angle_alpha   90.00
_cell.angle_beta   90.00
_cell.angle_gamma   90.00
#
_symmetry.space_group_name_H-M   'P 1'
#
loop_
_entity.id
_entity.type
_entity.pdbx_description
1 polymer ?
#
loop_
_entity_poly.entity_id
_entity_poly.type
_entity_poly.pdbx_seq_one_letter_code
_entity_poly.pdbx_strand_id
1 'polypeptide(L)'
;MKRRWYVIANNPYYEDYNMRNGSDKKEIRVYGLDRILEANMLDKTFEIKPDFNIDKFYEGCTGVIPSDDDIEHVVLRAYWNAPDYLRALPLHESQKEIESNDEYALFSYDVKLTYDFLQLIMQQGDQVEVLEPLSLREQMRNLAKTLTHYYKENK
;
A
#
# COMPACT_ATOMS: atom_id res chain seq x y z
N MET A 1 11.83 -11.82 -8.24
CA MET A 1 11.58 -10.69 -7.35
C MET A 1 12.70 -10.63 -6.32
N LYS A 2 13.48 -9.54 -6.20
CA LYS A 2 14.49 -9.42 -5.14
C LYS A 2 13.75 -9.23 -3.82
N ARG A 3 13.88 -10.17 -2.90
CA ARG A 3 13.33 -10.04 -1.54
C ARG A 3 14.12 -8.93 -0.83
N ARG A 4 13.43 -7.90 -0.37
CA ARG A 4 13.99 -6.85 0.47
C ARG A 4 13.69 -7.13 1.94
N TRP A 5 14.67 -6.83 2.77
CA TRP A 5 14.51 -6.85 4.21
C TRP A 5 14.34 -5.44 4.74
N TYR A 6 13.51 -5.29 5.74
CA TYR A 6 13.22 -4.02 6.37
C TYR A 6 13.40 -4.14 7.88
N VAL A 7 13.84 -3.04 8.49
CA VAL A 7 13.83 -2.88 9.93
C VAL A 7 12.77 -1.84 10.30
N ILE A 8 11.98 -2.17 11.30
CA ILE A 8 11.03 -1.25 11.92
C ILE A 8 11.68 -0.74 13.19
N ALA A 9 11.87 0.56 13.28
CA ALA A 9 12.61 1.16 14.38
C ALA A 9 11.99 2.50 14.81
N ASN A 10 12.14 2.80 16.09
CA ASN A 10 11.85 4.14 16.60
C ASN A 10 12.93 5.10 16.13
N ASN A 11 12.53 6.29 15.67
CA ASN A 11 13.43 7.34 15.26
C ASN A 11 13.32 8.54 16.22
N PRO A 12 14.27 8.71 17.14
CA PRO A 12 14.24 9.78 18.16
C PRO A 12 14.17 11.19 17.56
N TYR A 13 14.65 11.39 16.34
CA TYR A 13 14.54 12.67 15.65
C TYR A 13 13.09 13.13 15.50
N TYR A 14 12.17 12.21 15.20
CA TYR A 14 10.76 12.56 15.05
C TYR A 14 10.08 12.77 16.39
N GLU A 15 10.51 12.10 17.44
CA GLU A 15 10.07 12.37 18.81
C GLU A 15 10.41 13.81 19.22
N ASP A 16 11.69 14.19 19.07
CA ASP A 16 12.15 15.56 19.34
C ASP A 16 11.47 16.59 18.44
N TYR A 17 11.30 16.27 17.14
CA TYR A 17 10.63 17.13 16.18
C TYR A 17 9.17 17.40 16.57
N ASN A 18 8.44 16.35 16.97
CA ASN A 18 7.05 16.43 17.38
C ASN A 18 6.90 17.29 18.64
N MET A 19 7.76 17.09 19.64
CA MET A 19 7.75 17.91 20.86
C MET A 19 7.95 19.39 20.58
N ARG A 20 8.85 19.74 19.65
CA ARG A 20 9.19 21.15 19.34
C ARG A 20 8.17 21.85 18.46
N ASN A 21 7.48 21.11 17.59
CA ASN A 21 6.63 21.68 16.54
C ASN A 21 5.14 21.35 16.71
N GLY A 22 4.75 20.66 17.80
CA GLY A 22 3.37 20.22 17.99
C GLY A 22 2.87 19.31 16.86
N SER A 23 3.77 18.53 16.28
CA SER A 23 3.50 17.61 15.17
C SER A 23 3.17 16.22 15.72
N ASP A 24 2.46 15.42 14.94
CA ASP A 24 2.10 14.03 15.22
C ASP A 24 2.81 13.02 14.29
N LYS A 25 3.92 13.44 13.67
CA LYS A 25 4.68 12.55 12.79
C LYS A 25 5.06 11.27 13.51
N LYS A 26 4.83 10.13 12.84
CA LYS A 26 5.16 8.82 13.40
C LYS A 26 6.64 8.71 13.75
N GLU A 27 6.90 8.29 14.96
CA GLU A 27 8.23 8.00 15.48
C GLU A 27 8.75 6.66 14.94
N ILE A 28 7.83 5.68 14.78
CA ILE A 28 8.15 4.37 14.23
C ILE A 28 8.25 4.47 12.71
N ARG A 29 9.39 4.03 12.17
CA ARG A 29 9.72 4.09 10.74
C ARG A 29 10.15 2.74 10.22
N VAL A 30 9.93 2.55 8.92
CA VAL A 30 10.36 1.36 8.18
C VAL A 30 11.55 1.72 7.30
N TYR A 31 12.67 1.04 7.51
CA TYR A 31 13.91 1.28 6.77
C TYR A 31 14.32 0.04 5.99
N GLY A 32 14.62 0.20 4.71
CA GLY A 32 15.21 -0.88 3.90
C GLY A 32 16.65 -1.15 4.34
N LEU A 33 16.97 -2.40 4.68
CA LEU A 33 18.32 -2.76 5.12
C LEU A 33 19.39 -2.47 4.05
N ASP A 34 19.02 -2.56 2.78
CA ASP A 34 19.90 -2.25 1.64
C ASP A 34 20.26 -0.76 1.50
N ARG A 35 19.65 0.11 2.30
CA ARG A 35 19.88 1.57 2.32
C ARG A 35 20.65 2.03 3.56
N ILE A 36 20.97 1.12 4.47
CA ILE A 36 21.74 1.44 5.66
C ILE A 36 23.21 1.50 5.26
N LEU A 37 23.83 2.67 5.42
CA LEU A 37 25.24 2.89 5.08
C LEU A 37 26.15 2.48 6.22
N GLU A 38 25.71 2.68 7.45
CA GLU A 38 26.49 2.41 8.65
C GLU A 38 25.55 2.01 9.79
N ALA A 39 25.98 1.07 10.64
CA ALA A 39 25.27 0.66 11.84
C ALA A 39 26.26 0.49 12.98
N ASN A 40 26.04 1.21 14.08
CA ASN A 40 26.88 1.16 15.27
C ASN A 40 26.07 0.72 16.47
N MET A 41 26.62 -0.16 17.30
CA MET A 41 26.05 -0.53 18.57
C MET A 41 26.37 0.58 19.57
N LEU A 42 25.32 1.03 20.28
CA LEU A 42 25.46 2.04 21.33
C LEU A 42 25.36 1.37 22.70
N ASP A 43 25.98 1.99 23.71
CA ASP A 43 25.82 1.57 25.12
C ASP A 43 24.43 1.88 25.69
N LYS A 44 23.60 2.58 24.93
CA LYS A 44 22.21 2.90 25.30
C LYS A 44 21.31 1.70 25.03
N THR A 45 20.51 1.36 26.02
CA THR A 45 19.40 0.41 25.88
C THR A 45 18.13 1.15 25.48
N PHE A 46 17.19 0.45 24.87
CA PHE A 46 15.83 0.93 24.61
C PHE A 46 14.83 -0.13 25.06
N GLU A 47 13.62 0.32 25.35
CA GLU A 47 12.50 -0.57 25.64
C GLU A 47 11.55 -0.56 24.43
N ILE A 48 11.14 -1.76 24.01
CA ILE A 48 10.07 -1.89 23.02
C ILE A 48 8.78 -1.45 23.71
N LYS A 49 8.03 -0.52 23.10
CA LYS A 49 6.73 -0.09 23.64
C LYS A 49 5.85 -1.33 23.83
N PRO A 50 5.31 -1.58 25.04
CA PRO A 50 4.59 -2.84 25.35
C PRO A 50 3.35 -3.07 24.48
N ASP A 51 2.77 -2.00 23.95
CA ASP A 51 1.58 -1.97 23.11
C ASP A 51 1.88 -2.04 21.62
N PHE A 52 3.18 -2.09 21.21
CA PHE A 52 3.53 -2.24 19.80
C PHE A 52 3.23 -3.66 19.31
N ASN A 53 2.34 -3.75 18.34
CA ASN A 53 1.98 -4.99 17.67
C ASN A 53 2.19 -4.83 16.17
N ILE A 54 3.00 -5.72 15.58
CA ILE A 54 3.38 -5.67 14.16
C ILE A 54 2.20 -5.95 13.24
N ASP A 55 1.31 -6.86 13.62
CA ASP A 55 0.14 -7.22 12.81
C ASP A 55 -0.83 -6.05 12.75
N LYS A 56 -1.06 -5.38 13.88
CA LYS A 56 -1.86 -4.16 13.94
C LYS A 56 -1.22 -2.99 13.18
N PHE A 57 0.11 -2.92 13.19
CA PHE A 57 0.86 -1.88 12.48
C PHE A 57 0.68 -1.95 10.96
N TYR A 58 0.52 -3.18 10.44
CA TYR A 58 0.30 -3.43 9.01
C TYR A 58 -1.13 -3.86 8.66
N GLU A 59 -2.04 -3.83 9.61
CA GLU A 59 -3.45 -4.22 9.37
C GLU A 59 -4.03 -3.47 8.17
N GLY A 60 -4.57 -4.21 7.19
CA GLY A 60 -5.12 -3.68 5.95
C GLY A 60 -4.10 -3.12 4.95
N CYS A 61 -2.79 -3.23 5.21
CA CYS A 61 -1.75 -2.77 4.30
C CYS A 61 -1.30 -3.89 3.34
N THR A 62 -1.14 -3.58 2.08
CA THR A 62 -0.74 -4.54 1.04
C THR A 62 0.77 -4.62 0.80
N GLY A 63 1.56 -3.78 1.45
CA GLY A 63 3.00 -3.68 1.21
C GLY A 63 3.77 -3.26 2.45
N VAL A 64 4.83 -2.48 2.23
CA VAL A 64 5.75 -2.06 3.29
C VAL A 64 5.48 -0.65 3.83
N ILE A 65 4.51 0.04 3.27
CA ILE A 65 4.12 1.39 3.69
C ILE A 65 2.98 1.25 4.71
N PRO A 66 3.25 1.47 6.01
CA PRO A 66 2.18 1.49 7.01
C PRO A 66 1.35 2.76 6.86
N SER A 67 0.06 2.67 7.18
CA SER A 67 -0.85 3.82 7.20
C SER A 67 -1.69 3.81 8.47
N ASP A 68 -2.06 5.02 8.96
CA ASP A 68 -3.05 5.20 10.03
C ASP A 68 -4.45 5.45 9.47
N ASP A 69 -4.58 5.51 8.13
CA ASP A 69 -5.87 5.67 7.48
C ASP A 69 -6.80 4.50 7.83
N ASP A 70 -8.07 4.75 7.74
CA ASP A 70 -9.09 3.72 7.93
C ASP A 70 -9.03 2.66 6.80
N ILE A 71 -9.47 1.45 7.14
CA ILE A 71 -9.69 0.41 6.14
C ILE A 71 -10.92 0.78 5.32
N GLU A 72 -10.76 0.82 4.00
CA GLU A 72 -11.83 1.09 3.05
C GLU A 72 -12.23 -0.17 2.30
N HIS A 73 -13.53 -0.26 1.98
CA HIS A 73 -14.05 -1.31 1.12
C HIS A 73 -13.81 -0.94 -0.34
N VAL A 74 -13.07 -1.79 -1.05
CA VAL A 74 -12.73 -1.60 -2.46
C VAL A 74 -13.40 -2.68 -3.30
N VAL A 75 -13.99 -2.29 -4.42
CA VAL A 75 -14.52 -3.22 -5.42
C VAL A 75 -13.78 -3.00 -6.74
N LEU A 76 -13.19 -4.07 -7.24
CA LEU A 76 -12.51 -4.12 -8.52
C LEU A 76 -13.28 -5.02 -9.49
N ARG A 77 -13.41 -4.59 -10.74
CA ARG A 77 -13.87 -5.41 -11.85
C ARG A 77 -12.67 -5.85 -12.68
N ALA A 78 -12.54 -7.14 -12.86
CA ALA A 78 -11.45 -7.76 -13.61
C ALA A 78 -11.97 -8.37 -14.92
N TYR A 79 -11.27 -8.12 -16.00
CA TYR A 79 -11.60 -8.53 -17.35
C TYR A 79 -10.59 -9.52 -17.92
N TRP A 80 -10.93 -10.20 -18.98
CA TRP A 80 -10.09 -11.15 -19.75
C TRP A 80 -9.42 -12.19 -18.84
N ASN A 81 -8.11 -12.16 -18.71
CA ASN A 81 -7.34 -13.13 -17.92
C ASN A 81 -7.10 -12.66 -16.47
N ALA A 82 -7.41 -11.40 -16.14
CA ALA A 82 -7.17 -10.88 -14.80
C ALA A 82 -7.90 -11.66 -13.68
N PRO A 83 -9.14 -12.15 -13.87
CA PRO A 83 -9.80 -12.96 -12.85
C PRO A 83 -8.97 -14.18 -12.42
N ASP A 84 -8.37 -14.91 -13.37
CA ASP A 84 -7.59 -16.11 -13.07
C ASP A 84 -6.29 -15.76 -12.33
N TYR A 85 -5.64 -14.65 -12.71
CA TYR A 85 -4.46 -14.15 -11.99
C TYR A 85 -4.79 -13.73 -10.57
N LEU A 86 -5.90 -13.01 -10.36
CA LEU A 86 -6.33 -12.57 -9.03
C LEU A 86 -6.75 -13.74 -8.13
N ARG A 87 -7.34 -14.79 -8.69
CA ARG A 87 -7.62 -16.05 -7.97
C ARG A 87 -6.35 -16.79 -7.57
N ALA A 88 -5.36 -16.84 -8.48
CA ALA A 88 -4.10 -17.54 -8.24
C ALA A 88 -3.16 -16.76 -7.29
N LEU A 89 -3.18 -15.43 -7.36
CA LEU A 89 -2.34 -14.54 -6.56
C LEU A 89 -3.17 -13.35 -6.06
N PRO A 90 -3.90 -13.50 -4.96
CA PRO A 90 -4.69 -12.42 -4.37
C PRO A 90 -3.84 -11.20 -4.05
N LEU A 91 -4.39 -10.00 -4.29
CA LEU A 91 -3.71 -8.73 -3.97
C LEU A 91 -3.61 -8.49 -2.46
N HIS A 92 -4.55 -9.02 -1.69
CA HIS A 92 -4.60 -8.94 -0.24
C HIS A 92 -5.37 -10.13 0.33
N GLU A 93 -5.12 -10.52 1.57
CA GLU A 93 -5.79 -11.63 2.25
C GLU A 93 -7.31 -11.46 2.40
N SER A 94 -7.80 -10.21 2.43
CA SER A 94 -9.23 -9.90 2.48
C SER A 94 -9.96 -10.09 1.15
N GLN A 95 -9.26 -10.46 0.07
CA GLN A 95 -9.86 -10.62 -1.25
C GLN A 95 -11.01 -11.63 -1.25
N LYS A 96 -12.16 -11.22 -1.78
CA LYS A 96 -13.31 -12.08 -2.02
C LYS A 96 -13.84 -11.87 -3.43
N GLU A 97 -14.08 -12.96 -4.15
CA GLU A 97 -14.83 -12.89 -5.40
C GLU A 97 -16.31 -12.81 -5.07
N ILE A 98 -16.98 -11.75 -5.51
CA ILE A 98 -18.38 -11.46 -5.18
C ILE A 98 -19.34 -11.71 -6.35
N GLU A 99 -18.84 -11.71 -7.58
CA GLU A 99 -19.58 -12.01 -8.80
C GLU A 99 -18.63 -12.51 -9.89
N SER A 100 -19.11 -13.39 -10.76
CA SER A 100 -18.38 -13.83 -11.95
C SER A 100 -19.32 -14.23 -13.06
N ASN A 101 -18.99 -13.86 -14.29
CA ASN A 101 -19.67 -14.27 -15.51
C ASN A 101 -18.69 -14.41 -16.67
N ASP A 102 -19.18 -14.59 -17.90
CA ASP A 102 -18.33 -14.79 -19.08
C ASP A 102 -17.57 -13.52 -19.51
N GLU A 103 -17.94 -12.33 -19.03
CA GLU A 103 -17.34 -11.06 -19.43
C GLU A 103 -16.38 -10.51 -18.38
N TYR A 104 -16.65 -10.70 -17.09
CA TYR A 104 -15.85 -10.17 -15.99
C TYR A 104 -16.04 -10.96 -14.69
N ALA A 105 -15.17 -10.67 -13.72
CA ALA A 105 -15.38 -11.01 -12.32
C ALA A 105 -15.24 -9.78 -11.42
N LEU A 106 -15.99 -9.73 -10.32
CA LEU A 106 -15.89 -8.68 -9.30
C LEU A 106 -15.19 -9.26 -8.07
N PHE A 107 -14.22 -8.49 -7.58
CA PHE A 107 -13.48 -8.79 -6.36
C PHE A 107 -13.62 -7.65 -5.37
N SER A 108 -13.90 -7.98 -4.11
CA SER A 108 -13.90 -7.02 -3.01
C SER A 108 -12.67 -7.18 -2.13
N TYR A 109 -12.26 -6.09 -1.51
CA TYR A 109 -11.12 -5.98 -0.60
C TYR A 109 -11.48 -5.04 0.54
N ASP A 110 -10.96 -5.34 1.73
CA ASP A 110 -10.99 -4.43 2.88
C ASP A 110 -9.53 -4.06 3.17
N VAL A 111 -9.10 -2.87 2.72
CA VAL A 111 -7.69 -2.45 2.70
C VAL A 111 -7.52 -0.95 2.95
N LYS A 112 -6.34 -0.57 3.38
CA LYS A 112 -5.92 0.83 3.42
C LYS A 112 -5.45 1.26 2.03
N LEU A 113 -5.91 2.43 1.57
CA LEU A 113 -5.59 2.97 0.24
C LEU A 113 -4.16 3.52 0.19
N THR A 114 -3.18 2.69 0.52
CA THR A 114 -1.77 3.03 0.46
C THR A 114 -1.26 3.12 -0.98
N TYR A 115 -0.11 3.78 -1.15
CA TYR A 115 0.56 3.80 -2.45
C TYR A 115 0.91 2.39 -2.97
N ASP A 116 1.25 1.46 -2.06
CA ASP A 116 1.53 0.07 -2.43
C ASP A 116 0.29 -0.61 -3.04
N PHE A 117 -0.91 -0.38 -2.49
CA PHE A 117 -2.15 -0.92 -3.06
C PHE A 117 -2.46 -0.32 -4.43
N LEU A 118 -2.28 1.00 -4.57
CA LEU A 118 -2.43 1.66 -5.86
C LEU A 118 -1.48 1.07 -6.92
N GLN A 119 -0.23 0.77 -6.54
CA GLN A 119 0.75 0.12 -7.43
C GLN A 119 0.29 -1.28 -7.86
N LEU A 120 -0.32 -2.07 -6.97
CA LEU A 120 -0.85 -3.38 -7.31
C LEU A 120 -1.97 -3.30 -8.35
N ILE A 121 -2.87 -2.31 -8.22
CA ILE A 121 -3.92 -2.07 -9.22
C ILE A 121 -3.29 -1.66 -10.56
N MET A 122 -2.33 -0.74 -10.54
CA MET A 122 -1.66 -0.26 -11.75
C MET A 122 -0.90 -1.37 -12.49
N GLN A 123 -0.37 -2.36 -11.79
CA GLN A 123 0.29 -3.53 -12.39
C GLN A 123 -0.66 -4.38 -13.23
N GLN A 124 -1.98 -4.29 -13.00
CA GLN A 124 -2.98 -5.00 -13.80
C GLN A 124 -3.25 -4.31 -15.15
N GLY A 125 -2.72 -3.10 -15.36
CA GLY A 125 -2.87 -2.34 -16.59
C GLY A 125 -4.33 -1.96 -16.85
N ASP A 126 -4.82 -2.29 -18.04
CA ASP A 126 -6.19 -2.03 -18.50
C ASP A 126 -7.16 -3.19 -18.18
N GLN A 127 -6.67 -4.24 -17.51
CA GLN A 127 -7.48 -5.42 -17.23
C GLN A 127 -8.29 -5.33 -15.94
N VAL A 128 -8.10 -4.26 -15.15
CA VAL A 128 -8.82 -4.05 -13.90
C VAL A 128 -9.37 -2.63 -13.81
N GLU A 129 -10.64 -2.52 -13.46
CA GLU A 129 -11.34 -1.26 -13.21
C GLU A 129 -11.69 -1.13 -11.74
N VAL A 130 -11.43 0.03 -11.15
CA VAL A 130 -11.91 0.38 -9.81
C VAL A 130 -13.38 0.81 -9.91
N LEU A 131 -14.27 0.14 -9.20
CA LEU A 131 -15.67 0.53 -9.07
C LEU A 131 -15.88 1.38 -7.81
N GLU A 132 -15.35 0.92 -6.69
CA GLU A 132 -15.45 1.55 -5.37
C GLU A 132 -14.11 1.54 -4.65
N PRO A 133 -13.85 2.51 -3.78
CA PRO A 133 -14.63 3.73 -3.51
C PRO A 133 -14.44 4.77 -4.64
N LEU A 134 -15.33 5.77 -4.67
CA LEU A 134 -15.28 6.83 -5.69
C LEU A 134 -13.96 7.62 -5.64
N SER A 135 -13.40 7.83 -4.44
CA SER A 135 -12.10 8.48 -4.23
C SER A 135 -10.97 7.79 -5.01
N LEU A 136 -10.86 6.48 -4.87
CA LEU A 136 -9.87 5.66 -5.57
C LEU A 136 -10.13 5.63 -7.09
N ARG A 137 -11.40 5.51 -7.49
CA ARG A 137 -11.80 5.56 -8.91
C ARG A 137 -11.40 6.89 -9.55
N GLU A 138 -11.59 8.01 -8.87
CA GLU A 138 -11.17 9.32 -9.35
C GLU A 138 -9.66 9.47 -9.44
N GLN A 139 -8.93 8.91 -8.49
CA GLN A 139 -7.46 8.87 -8.50
C GLN A 139 -6.96 8.11 -9.73
N MET A 140 -7.52 6.92 -10.02
CA MET A 140 -7.18 6.15 -11.22
C MET A 140 -7.53 6.90 -12.52
N ARG A 141 -8.68 7.57 -12.56
CA ARG A 141 -9.06 8.40 -13.72
C ARG A 141 -8.07 9.54 -13.98
N ASN A 142 -7.59 10.19 -12.91
CA ASN A 142 -6.61 11.28 -13.04
C ASN A 142 -5.25 10.75 -13.50
N LEU A 143 -4.84 9.59 -13.01
CA LEU A 143 -3.64 8.89 -13.48
C LEU A 143 -3.74 8.55 -14.98
N ALA A 144 -4.86 7.98 -15.43
CA ALA A 144 -5.09 7.66 -16.83
C ALA A 144 -5.01 8.90 -17.73
N LYS A 145 -5.55 10.04 -17.28
CA LYS A 145 -5.40 11.33 -18.00
C LYS A 145 -3.94 11.76 -18.11
N THR A 146 -3.17 11.60 -17.04
CA THR A 146 -1.73 11.94 -17.04
C THR A 146 -0.97 11.04 -17.99
N LEU A 147 -1.22 9.73 -17.98
CA LEU A 147 -0.62 8.79 -18.92
C LEU A 147 -1.02 9.15 -20.38
N THR A 148 -2.29 9.42 -20.63
CA THR A 148 -2.74 9.86 -21.96
C THR A 148 -2.02 11.13 -22.40
N HIS A 149 -1.73 12.06 -21.50
CA HIS A 149 -0.97 13.27 -21.82
C HIS A 149 0.48 12.95 -22.20
N TYR A 150 1.14 12.02 -21.51
CA TYR A 150 2.53 11.62 -21.80
C TYR A 150 2.67 10.93 -23.17
N TYR A 151 1.66 10.17 -23.58
CA TYR A 151 1.67 9.39 -24.82
C TYR A 151 0.87 10.06 -25.96
N LYS A 152 0.57 11.36 -25.85
CA LYS A 152 0.04 12.10 -26.99
C LYS A 152 1.11 12.17 -28.10
N GLU A 153 0.70 11.85 -29.32
CA GLU A 153 1.54 12.07 -30.48
C GLU A 153 1.88 13.57 -30.57
N ASN A 154 3.16 13.88 -30.56
CA ASN A 154 3.64 15.20 -30.91
C ASN A 154 3.45 15.34 -32.42
N LYS A 155 2.41 16.07 -32.85
CA LYS A 155 2.26 16.48 -34.23
C LYS A 155 3.25 17.57 -34.59
#